data_e6158f5f7d05c2de6a56f91c64a5fedd
#
_entry.id   e6158f5f7d05c2de6a56f91c64a5fedd
#
_cell.length_a   1.000
_cell.length_b   1.000
_cell.length_c   1.000
_cell.angle_alpha   90.00
_cell.angle_beta   90.00
_cell.angle_gamma   90.00
#
_symmetry.space_group_name_H-M   'P 1'
#
loop_
_entity.id
_entity.type
_entity.pdbx_description
1 polymer ?
#
loop_
_entity_poly.entity_id
_entity_poly.type
_entity_poly.pdbx_seq_one_letter_code
_entity_poly.pdbx_strand_id
1 'polypeptide(L)'
;MSEKIYLGFDMGMGAAKLWGKPGGLQVVSQVANNGRGHLSDGIVGLRNRKRPMLVTGEFGSFYVGDGAHEHGRPVENLDFDRLTGAPEMRVLLYAALAQYEDEHGPFDDLLSLMVGLPLQMMTGDSAKDFQKGVRRWLMGTHQFDVDGISHIVQVEEVRQTSQPVGALFDYVLDDEGQMIGGRGSTLLDEVGVISVGFNTVELLVVKERGAVERFTAGNTVGVRRLLELINREGLWSLGELDSRLRAGRLNGEVKAALPIWSREVNGEIEKRWGLSHRRFAKVLVVGGGALLLKEALTLQFGHKAFVPNDPVLSIARGLWKLSVMKK
;
A
#
# COMPACT_ATOMS: atom_id res chain seq x y z
N MET A 1 -9.44 23.68 -21.03
CA MET A 1 -9.57 22.35 -20.38
C MET A 1 -8.74 22.44 -19.14
N SER A 2 -9.32 22.22 -17.94
CA SER A 2 -8.55 22.15 -16.70
C SER A 2 -7.52 21.03 -16.84
N GLU A 3 -6.30 21.30 -16.43
CA GLU A 3 -5.23 20.30 -16.41
C GLU A 3 -5.54 19.35 -15.25
N LYS A 4 -5.56 18.02 -15.50
CA LYS A 4 -5.84 17.03 -14.46
C LYS A 4 -4.57 16.71 -13.68
N ILE A 5 -4.69 16.60 -12.36
CA ILE A 5 -3.63 16.09 -11.50
C ILE A 5 -3.77 14.57 -11.42
N TYR A 6 -2.77 13.84 -11.90
CA TYR A 6 -2.75 12.38 -11.89
C TYR A 6 -2.04 11.87 -10.64
N LEU A 7 -2.71 10.99 -9.88
CA LEU A 7 -2.14 10.35 -8.69
C LEU A 7 -2.26 8.82 -8.79
N GLY A 8 -1.21 8.13 -8.41
CA GLY A 8 -1.23 6.70 -8.12
C GLY A 8 -1.58 6.48 -6.64
N PHE A 9 -2.63 5.72 -6.35
CA PHE A 9 -3.08 5.41 -5.00
C PHE A 9 -3.01 3.93 -4.72
N ASP A 10 -2.08 3.53 -3.84
CA ASP A 10 -1.98 2.17 -3.30
C ASP A 10 -2.71 2.12 -1.95
N MET A 11 -3.86 1.46 -1.93
CA MET A 11 -4.72 1.29 -0.75
C MET A 11 -4.20 0.17 0.15
N GLY A 12 -2.97 0.33 0.67
CA GLY A 12 -2.32 -0.70 1.48
C GLY A 12 -2.91 -0.85 2.88
N MET A 13 -3.00 -2.10 3.36
CA MET A 13 -3.44 -2.42 4.73
C MET A 13 -2.46 -1.95 5.82
N GLY A 14 -1.18 -1.80 5.51
CA GLY A 14 -0.16 -1.30 6.45
C GLY A 14 0.16 0.19 6.27
N ALA A 15 -0.04 0.73 5.07
CA ALA A 15 0.07 2.15 4.78
C ALA A 15 -0.69 2.49 3.51
N ALA A 16 -1.42 3.58 3.51
CA ALA A 16 -1.93 4.24 2.31
C ALA A 16 -0.77 4.99 1.65
N LYS A 17 -0.63 4.89 0.33
CA LYS A 17 0.48 5.52 -0.40
C LYS A 17 -0.05 6.29 -1.59
N LEU A 18 0.42 7.52 -1.75
CA LEU A 18 0.15 8.37 -2.89
C LEU A 18 1.44 8.67 -3.64
N TRP A 19 1.34 8.78 -4.94
CA TRP A 19 2.42 9.25 -5.80
C TRP A 19 1.86 10.12 -6.92
N GLY A 20 2.51 11.26 -7.16
CA GLY A 20 2.23 12.18 -8.27
C GLY A 20 3.52 12.70 -8.86
N LYS A 21 3.41 13.70 -9.75
CA LYS A 21 4.56 14.28 -10.46
C LYS A 21 5.68 14.81 -9.53
N PRO A 22 5.39 15.54 -8.42
CA PRO A 22 6.44 16.05 -7.54
C PRO A 22 7.06 14.97 -6.65
N GLY A 23 6.39 13.83 -6.44
CA GLY A 23 6.87 12.76 -5.56
C GLY A 23 5.75 11.96 -4.93
N GLY A 24 6.08 11.20 -3.89
CA GLY A 24 5.11 10.37 -3.21
C GLY A 24 5.35 10.29 -1.71
N LEU A 25 4.31 9.87 -1.00
CA LEU A 25 4.31 9.71 0.45
C LEU A 25 3.57 8.45 0.89
N GLN A 26 3.70 8.12 2.17
CA GLN A 26 2.91 7.07 2.81
C GLN A 26 2.35 7.55 4.15
N VAL A 27 1.10 7.22 4.41
CA VAL A 27 0.45 7.35 5.72
C VAL A 27 0.24 5.96 6.31
N VAL A 28 0.75 5.74 7.51
CA VAL A 28 0.57 4.44 8.20
C VAL A 28 -0.91 4.18 8.42
N SER A 29 -1.40 2.99 8.03
CA SER A 29 -2.83 2.63 8.09
C SER A 29 -3.30 2.29 9.51
N GLN A 30 -2.82 3.05 10.50
CA GLN A 30 -3.34 3.01 11.86
C GLN A 30 -4.44 4.08 12.00
N VAL A 31 -5.62 3.63 12.40
CA VAL A 31 -6.79 4.48 12.60
C VAL A 31 -7.36 4.19 13.98
N ALA A 32 -7.69 5.24 14.73
CA ALA A 32 -8.38 5.09 16.01
C ALA A 32 -9.53 6.09 16.11
N ASN A 33 -10.67 5.62 16.63
CA ASN A 33 -11.80 6.51 16.91
C ASN A 33 -11.39 7.56 17.94
N ASN A 34 -11.70 8.83 17.67
CA ASN A 34 -11.55 9.90 18.64
C ASN A 34 -12.57 9.71 19.76
N GLY A 35 -12.13 9.08 20.87
CA GLY A 35 -12.95 8.87 22.05
C GLY A 35 -13.17 10.17 22.83
N ARG A 36 -14.25 10.22 23.62
CA ARG A 36 -14.47 11.30 24.58
C ARG A 36 -13.43 11.21 25.71
N GLY A 37 -12.50 12.13 25.76
CA GLY A 37 -11.54 12.21 26.87
C GLY A 37 -10.12 12.48 26.39
N HIS A 38 -9.88 13.72 25.96
CA HIS A 38 -8.51 14.18 25.76
C HIS A 38 -7.88 14.43 27.13
N LEU A 39 -6.73 13.83 27.37
CA LEU A 39 -5.85 14.36 28.39
C LEU A 39 -5.50 15.77 27.94
N SER A 40 -5.80 16.79 28.78
CA SER A 40 -5.44 18.17 28.49
C SER A 40 -3.94 18.28 28.21
N ASP A 41 -3.58 19.11 27.23
CA ASP A 41 -2.19 19.41 26.96
C ASP A 41 -1.53 19.93 28.23
N GLY A 42 -0.43 19.28 28.64
CA GLY A 42 0.37 19.78 29.75
C GLY A 42 0.14 19.13 31.11
N ILE A 43 0.12 17.79 31.20
CA ILE A 43 0.37 17.17 32.50
C ILE A 43 1.81 17.52 32.89
N VAL A 44 1.95 18.36 33.93
CA VAL A 44 3.25 18.82 34.43
C VAL A 44 4.14 17.61 34.74
N GLY A 45 5.34 17.59 34.19
CA GLY A 45 6.31 16.53 34.36
C GLY A 45 6.25 15.41 33.30
N LEU A 46 5.31 15.42 32.36
CA LEU A 46 5.27 14.51 31.24
C LEU A 46 5.67 15.20 29.93
N ARG A 47 6.35 14.44 29.07
CA ARG A 47 6.77 14.94 27.76
C ARG A 47 5.60 14.86 26.78
N ASN A 48 5.30 15.95 26.08
CA ASN A 48 4.34 15.94 24.98
C ASN A 48 4.87 15.08 23.82
N ARG A 49 4.04 14.14 23.37
CA ARG A 49 4.33 13.33 22.17
C ARG A 49 3.74 14.03 20.95
N LYS A 50 4.37 13.84 19.78
CA LYS A 50 3.77 14.23 18.50
C LYS A 50 2.44 13.49 18.34
N ARG A 51 1.36 14.22 18.14
CA ARG A 51 0.04 13.63 17.89
C ARG A 51 -0.04 13.11 16.44
N PRO A 52 -0.73 11.98 16.19
CA PRO A 52 -1.15 11.59 14.86
C PRO A 52 -2.17 12.61 14.32
N MET A 53 -2.39 12.65 13.02
CA MET A 53 -3.36 13.55 12.40
C MET A 53 -4.77 13.32 12.94
N LEU A 54 -5.48 14.37 13.29
CA LEU A 54 -6.89 14.31 13.62
C LEU A 54 -7.70 14.62 12.36
N VAL A 55 -8.30 13.61 11.77
CA VAL A 55 -9.11 13.71 10.56
C VAL A 55 -10.58 13.73 10.94
N THR A 56 -11.31 14.75 10.51
CA THR A 56 -12.76 14.89 10.74
C THR A 56 -13.48 14.96 9.40
N GLY A 57 -14.54 14.18 9.27
CA GLY A 57 -15.40 14.13 8.09
C GLY A 57 -16.82 13.73 8.44
N GLU A 58 -17.62 13.39 7.45
CA GLU A 58 -19.02 12.98 7.61
C GLU A 58 -19.23 11.77 8.56
N PHE A 59 -18.17 10.96 8.77
CA PHE A 59 -18.20 9.77 9.63
C PHE A 59 -17.72 10.04 11.06
N GLY A 60 -17.43 11.28 11.43
CA GLY A 60 -16.86 11.67 12.71
C GLY A 60 -15.36 11.95 12.66
N SER A 61 -14.72 11.93 13.82
CA SER A 61 -13.32 12.28 13.98
C SER A 61 -12.47 11.08 14.36
N PHE A 62 -11.33 10.93 13.70
CA PHE A 62 -10.40 9.80 13.87
C PHE A 62 -8.97 10.30 13.98
N TYR A 63 -8.19 9.65 14.83
CA TYR A 63 -6.74 9.76 14.77
C TYR A 63 -6.19 8.83 13.69
N VAL A 64 -5.29 9.34 12.83
CA VAL A 64 -4.76 8.63 11.67
C VAL A 64 -3.24 8.76 11.63
N GLY A 65 -2.58 7.64 11.37
CA GLY A 65 -1.13 7.56 11.24
C GLY A 65 -0.45 6.89 12.41
N ASP A 66 0.89 6.95 12.43
CA ASP A 66 1.69 6.27 13.45
C ASP A 66 1.35 6.76 14.86
N GLY A 67 1.11 5.81 15.76
CA GLY A 67 0.72 6.11 17.14
C GLY A 67 -0.77 6.41 17.36
N ALA A 68 -1.63 6.29 16.35
CA ALA A 68 -3.08 6.53 16.50
C ALA A 68 -3.71 5.69 17.62
N HIS A 69 -3.22 4.47 17.82
CA HIS A 69 -3.65 3.55 18.88
C HIS A 69 -3.40 4.06 20.31
N GLU A 70 -2.53 5.06 20.49
CA GLU A 70 -2.27 5.68 21.81
C GLU A 70 -3.31 6.80 22.13
N HIS A 71 -4.07 7.27 21.14
CA HIS A 71 -4.96 8.42 21.26
C HIS A 71 -6.45 8.08 21.22
N GLY A 72 -6.80 6.87 20.80
CA GLY A 72 -8.19 6.43 20.74
C GLY A 72 -8.31 4.92 20.66
N ARG A 73 -9.56 4.43 20.51
CA ARG A 73 -9.81 2.99 20.33
C ARG A 73 -9.39 2.58 18.91
N PRO A 74 -8.41 1.68 18.74
CA PRO A 74 -7.95 1.25 17.43
C PRO A 74 -9.08 0.62 16.58
N VAL A 75 -9.05 0.88 15.28
CA VAL A 75 -9.88 0.22 14.28
C VAL A 75 -8.98 -0.77 13.54
N GLU A 76 -9.02 -2.05 13.97
CA GLU A 76 -8.18 -3.12 13.42
C GLU A 76 -9.00 -4.01 12.46
N ASN A 77 -9.60 -3.41 11.44
CA ASN A 77 -10.32 -4.13 10.41
C ASN A 77 -9.38 -4.47 9.24
N LEU A 78 -9.16 -5.75 8.95
CA LEU A 78 -8.34 -6.25 7.85
C LEU A 78 -9.15 -6.93 6.74
N ASP A 79 -10.48 -6.88 6.81
CA ASP A 79 -11.34 -7.37 5.75
C ASP A 79 -11.21 -6.48 4.51
N PHE A 80 -11.20 -7.10 3.34
CA PHE A 80 -11.09 -6.37 2.08
C PHE A 80 -12.31 -5.50 1.80
N ASP A 81 -13.49 -5.84 2.35
CA ASP A 81 -14.71 -5.06 2.17
C ASP A 81 -14.58 -3.60 2.65
N ARG A 82 -13.67 -3.33 3.60
CA ARG A 82 -13.37 -1.95 4.03
C ARG A 82 -12.92 -1.06 2.88
N LEU A 83 -12.27 -1.64 1.86
CA LEU A 83 -11.80 -0.90 0.68
C LEU A 83 -12.94 -0.32 -0.15
N THR A 84 -14.18 -0.78 0.05
CA THR A 84 -15.37 -0.24 -0.63
C THR A 84 -15.91 1.06 0.00
N GLY A 85 -15.15 1.67 0.93
CA GLY A 85 -15.42 2.99 1.49
C GLY A 85 -15.82 3.00 2.96
N ALA A 86 -15.32 2.04 3.74
CA ALA A 86 -15.46 2.10 5.19
C ALA A 86 -14.82 3.38 5.77
N PRO A 87 -15.32 3.90 6.89
CA PRO A 87 -14.86 5.16 7.48
C PRO A 87 -13.34 5.24 7.63
N GLU A 88 -12.69 4.15 8.08
CA GLU A 88 -11.25 4.07 8.26
C GLU A 88 -10.47 4.22 6.95
N MET A 89 -11.02 3.76 5.81
CA MET A 89 -10.38 3.93 4.50
C MET A 89 -10.53 5.35 3.97
N ARG A 90 -11.67 5.99 4.26
CA ARG A 90 -11.89 7.39 3.86
C ARG A 90 -10.97 8.34 4.61
N VAL A 91 -10.87 8.19 5.95
CA VAL A 91 -9.97 9.04 6.72
C VAL A 91 -8.49 8.80 6.41
N LEU A 92 -8.11 7.60 5.99
CA LEU A 92 -6.76 7.32 5.47
C LEU A 92 -6.49 8.04 4.15
N LEU A 93 -7.46 8.07 3.23
CA LEU A 93 -7.35 8.86 2.00
C LEU A 93 -7.23 10.35 2.33
N TYR A 94 -8.07 10.86 3.23
CA TYR A 94 -8.08 12.28 3.61
C TYR A 94 -6.76 12.70 4.26
N ALA A 95 -6.24 11.87 5.17
CA ALA A 95 -4.91 12.08 5.76
C ALA A 95 -3.80 12.11 4.69
N ALA A 96 -3.86 11.18 3.72
CA ALA A 96 -2.87 11.11 2.66
C ALA A 96 -2.97 12.29 1.69
N LEU A 97 -4.18 12.75 1.35
CA LEU A 97 -4.39 13.93 0.51
C LEU A 97 -3.92 15.21 1.22
N ALA A 98 -4.29 15.41 2.49
CA ALA A 98 -3.85 16.57 3.25
C ALA A 98 -2.33 16.61 3.41
N GLN A 99 -1.70 15.49 3.75
CA GLN A 99 -0.24 15.42 3.83
C GLN A 99 0.42 15.68 2.48
N TYR A 100 -0.21 15.23 1.38
CA TYR A 100 0.32 15.48 0.03
C TYR A 100 0.25 16.97 -0.32
N GLU A 101 -0.85 17.67 0.02
CA GLU A 101 -0.97 19.12 -0.15
C GLU A 101 0.05 19.88 0.72
N ASP A 102 0.29 19.40 1.95
CA ASP A 102 1.26 20.04 2.88
C ASP A 102 2.71 19.93 2.35
N GLU A 103 3.06 18.78 1.72
CA GLU A 103 4.41 18.55 1.18
C GLU A 103 4.62 19.15 -0.21
N HIS A 104 3.57 19.25 -1.05
CA HIS A 104 3.69 19.55 -2.48
C HIS A 104 2.87 20.74 -2.96
N GLY A 105 2.05 21.33 -2.11
CA GLY A 105 1.12 22.41 -2.42
C GLY A 105 -0.31 21.92 -2.69
N PRO A 106 -1.28 22.86 -2.68
CA PRO A 106 -2.70 22.55 -2.81
C PRO A 106 -3.02 21.94 -4.19
N PHE A 107 -4.11 21.18 -4.24
CA PHE A 107 -4.66 20.68 -5.49
C PHE A 107 -5.48 21.77 -6.19
N ASP A 108 -4.86 22.46 -7.14
CA ASP A 108 -5.51 23.54 -7.90
C ASP A 108 -6.43 23.03 -9.02
N ASP A 109 -6.38 21.72 -9.32
CA ASP A 109 -7.10 21.07 -10.42
C ASP A 109 -7.79 19.78 -10.01
N LEU A 110 -8.61 19.23 -10.93
CA LEU A 110 -9.34 17.99 -10.74
C LEU A 110 -8.41 16.78 -10.65
N LEU A 111 -8.67 15.88 -9.72
CA LEU A 111 -7.88 14.68 -9.54
C LEU A 111 -8.33 13.53 -10.47
N SER A 112 -7.37 12.83 -11.04
CA SER A 112 -7.53 11.51 -11.68
C SER A 112 -6.72 10.48 -10.89
N LEU A 113 -7.40 9.51 -10.28
CA LEU A 113 -6.78 8.48 -9.45
C LEU A 113 -6.59 7.18 -10.24
N MET A 114 -5.37 6.65 -10.26
CA MET A 114 -5.09 5.27 -10.62
C MET A 114 -4.91 4.47 -9.33
N VAL A 115 -5.84 3.55 -9.06
CA VAL A 115 -5.95 2.84 -7.77
C VAL A 115 -5.47 1.40 -7.90
N GLY A 116 -4.57 1.00 -7.01
CA GLY A 116 -4.10 -0.38 -6.86
C GLY A 116 -4.98 -1.16 -5.89
N LEU A 117 -5.58 -2.25 -6.37
CA LEU A 117 -6.41 -3.15 -5.57
C LEU A 117 -5.71 -4.50 -5.35
N PRO A 118 -5.97 -5.17 -4.23
CA PRO A 118 -5.48 -6.52 -4.03
C PRO A 118 -5.96 -7.47 -5.13
N LEU A 119 -5.09 -8.38 -5.59
CA LEU A 119 -5.42 -9.36 -6.64
C LEU A 119 -6.67 -10.19 -6.32
N GLN A 120 -6.85 -10.56 -5.06
CA GLN A 120 -8.01 -11.32 -4.62
C GLN A 120 -9.33 -10.60 -4.92
N MET A 121 -9.33 -9.27 -4.88
CA MET A 121 -10.50 -8.42 -5.16
C MET A 121 -10.69 -8.11 -6.64
N MET A 122 -9.74 -8.53 -7.47
CA MET A 122 -9.79 -8.39 -8.92
C MET A 122 -10.18 -9.70 -9.63
N THR A 123 -10.44 -10.77 -8.87
CA THR A 123 -10.75 -12.10 -9.37
C THR A 123 -12.09 -12.62 -8.84
N GLY A 124 -12.73 -13.52 -9.58
CA GLY A 124 -14.01 -14.12 -9.19
C GLY A 124 -15.23 -13.28 -9.56
N ASP A 125 -16.41 -13.81 -9.25
CA ASP A 125 -17.71 -13.26 -9.70
C ASP A 125 -18.04 -11.90 -9.06
N SER A 126 -17.63 -11.68 -7.82
CA SER A 126 -17.85 -10.43 -7.07
C SER A 126 -16.90 -9.29 -7.43
N ALA A 127 -15.84 -9.55 -8.22
CA ALA A 127 -14.80 -8.58 -8.52
C ALA A 127 -15.33 -7.27 -9.13
N LYS A 128 -16.30 -7.37 -10.06
CA LYS A 128 -16.90 -6.20 -10.72
C LYS A 128 -17.66 -5.32 -9.74
N ASP A 129 -18.42 -5.91 -8.82
CA ASP A 129 -19.23 -5.15 -7.85
C ASP A 129 -18.35 -4.54 -6.77
N PHE A 130 -17.29 -5.23 -6.35
CA PHE A 130 -16.27 -4.68 -5.48
C PHE A 130 -15.60 -3.46 -6.12
N GLN A 131 -15.13 -3.57 -7.35
CA GLN A 131 -14.52 -2.46 -8.09
C GLN A 131 -15.48 -1.26 -8.26
N LYS A 132 -16.76 -1.52 -8.54
CA LYS A 132 -17.79 -0.46 -8.58
C LYS A 132 -17.96 0.22 -7.21
N GLY A 133 -17.94 -0.56 -6.12
CA GLY A 133 -17.99 -0.05 -4.75
C GLY A 133 -16.84 0.91 -4.47
N VAL A 134 -15.59 0.47 -4.75
CA VAL A 134 -14.39 1.29 -4.59
C VAL A 134 -14.48 2.57 -5.43
N ARG A 135 -14.83 2.45 -6.71
CA ARG A 135 -14.95 3.62 -7.59
C ARG A 135 -15.99 4.61 -7.08
N ARG A 136 -17.14 4.13 -6.60
CA ARG A 136 -18.27 4.97 -6.17
C ARG A 136 -17.87 5.92 -5.05
N TRP A 137 -17.16 5.45 -4.03
CA TRP A 137 -16.81 6.31 -2.90
C TRP A 137 -15.60 7.21 -3.16
N LEU A 138 -14.72 6.84 -4.09
CA LEU A 138 -13.58 7.66 -4.47
C LEU A 138 -13.95 8.81 -5.42
N MET A 139 -15.02 8.67 -6.19
CA MET A 139 -15.48 9.70 -7.14
C MET A 139 -16.24 10.81 -6.45
N GLY A 140 -16.06 12.04 -6.92
CA GLY A 140 -16.83 13.21 -6.50
C GLY A 140 -16.05 14.18 -5.62
N THR A 141 -16.78 15.02 -4.89
CA THR A 141 -16.22 16.02 -3.99
C THR A 141 -16.02 15.42 -2.61
N HIS A 142 -14.80 15.57 -2.08
CA HIS A 142 -14.44 15.20 -0.73
C HIS A 142 -14.21 16.47 0.08
N GLN A 143 -14.95 16.61 1.18
CA GLN A 143 -14.83 17.72 2.12
C GLN A 143 -14.49 17.16 3.49
N PHE A 144 -13.38 17.60 4.07
CA PHE A 144 -12.86 17.08 5.33
C PHE A 144 -11.94 18.08 6.01
N ASP A 145 -11.68 17.88 7.30
CA ASP A 145 -10.73 18.67 8.07
C ASP A 145 -9.59 17.78 8.58
N VAL A 146 -8.37 18.30 8.54
CA VAL A 146 -7.20 17.66 9.16
C VAL A 146 -6.54 18.66 10.08
N ASP A 147 -6.45 18.32 11.38
CA ASP A 147 -5.89 19.18 12.43
C ASP A 147 -6.50 20.59 12.48
N GLY A 148 -7.80 20.70 12.10
CA GLY A 148 -8.55 21.96 12.06
C GLY A 148 -8.40 22.77 10.77
N ILE A 149 -7.68 22.25 9.78
CA ILE A 149 -7.57 22.83 8.44
C ILE A 149 -8.58 22.13 7.51
N SER A 150 -9.44 22.92 6.87
CA SER A 150 -10.45 22.42 5.93
C SER A 150 -9.87 22.21 4.55
N HIS A 151 -10.20 21.06 3.96
CA HIS A 151 -9.79 20.65 2.62
C HIS A 151 -11.02 20.35 1.75
N ILE A 152 -10.96 20.72 0.49
CA ILE A 152 -11.96 20.37 -0.53
C ILE A 152 -11.22 19.84 -1.75
N VAL A 153 -11.45 18.58 -2.08
CA VAL A 153 -10.79 17.90 -3.20
C VAL A 153 -11.83 17.29 -4.13
N GLN A 154 -11.68 17.50 -5.44
CA GLN A 154 -12.58 16.97 -6.45
C GLN A 154 -11.90 15.84 -7.24
N VAL A 155 -12.41 14.62 -7.10
CA VAL A 155 -11.98 13.45 -7.89
C VAL A 155 -12.92 13.28 -9.08
N GLU A 156 -12.43 13.52 -10.29
CA GLU A 156 -13.20 13.41 -11.53
C GLU A 156 -13.10 12.03 -12.18
N GLU A 157 -11.98 11.35 -12.00
CA GLU A 157 -11.72 10.06 -12.63
C GLU A 157 -11.08 9.07 -11.67
N VAL A 158 -11.58 7.83 -11.68
CA VAL A 158 -10.98 6.70 -10.96
C VAL A 158 -10.81 5.53 -11.92
N ARG A 159 -9.55 5.14 -12.15
CA ARG A 159 -9.16 3.93 -12.85
C ARG A 159 -8.58 2.94 -11.85
N GLN A 160 -8.72 1.65 -12.10
CA GLN A 160 -8.33 0.61 -11.16
C GLN A 160 -7.53 -0.48 -11.85
N THR A 161 -6.52 -0.99 -11.15
CA THR A 161 -5.76 -2.17 -11.54
C THR A 161 -5.28 -2.92 -10.29
N SER A 162 -4.62 -4.07 -10.44
CA SER A 162 -4.07 -4.76 -9.28
C SER A 162 -2.75 -4.11 -8.81
N GLN A 163 -2.48 -4.21 -7.50
CA GLN A 163 -1.25 -3.68 -6.91
C GLN A 163 0.04 -4.18 -7.61
N PRO A 164 0.21 -5.49 -7.90
CA PRO A 164 1.40 -5.96 -8.61
C PRO A 164 1.57 -5.39 -10.03
N VAL A 165 0.48 -5.01 -10.70
CA VAL A 165 0.56 -4.30 -12.01
C VAL A 165 1.21 -2.93 -11.82
N GLY A 166 0.90 -2.20 -10.74
CA GLY A 166 1.62 -0.97 -10.40
C GLY A 166 3.13 -1.19 -10.33
N ALA A 167 3.59 -2.20 -9.59
CA ALA A 167 5.01 -2.53 -9.51
C ALA A 167 5.65 -2.88 -10.86
N LEU A 168 4.91 -3.57 -11.74
CA LEU A 168 5.38 -3.87 -13.09
C LEU A 168 5.59 -2.59 -13.91
N PHE A 169 4.64 -1.65 -13.84
CA PHE A 169 4.75 -0.39 -14.56
C PHE A 169 5.78 0.57 -13.94
N ASP A 170 6.07 0.46 -12.66
CA ASP A 170 7.21 1.16 -12.07
C ASP A 170 8.56 0.70 -12.65
N TYR A 171 8.67 -0.59 -12.98
CA TYR A 171 9.87 -1.16 -13.57
C TYR A 171 10.03 -0.80 -15.05
N VAL A 172 8.94 -0.80 -15.83
CA VAL A 172 9.02 -0.67 -17.30
C VAL A 172 8.84 0.75 -17.82
N LEU A 173 8.28 1.68 -17.02
CA LEU A 173 8.05 3.07 -17.41
C LEU A 173 9.00 4.03 -16.69
N ASP A 174 9.40 5.08 -17.39
CA ASP A 174 10.01 6.28 -16.81
C ASP A 174 8.95 7.21 -16.19
N ASP A 175 9.40 8.36 -15.68
CA ASP A 175 8.52 9.34 -15.03
C ASP A 175 7.66 10.14 -16.03
N GLU A 176 7.95 10.07 -17.31
CA GLU A 176 7.15 10.64 -18.42
C GLU A 176 6.11 9.64 -18.95
N GLY A 177 6.02 8.44 -18.37
CA GLY A 177 5.12 7.37 -18.81
C GLY A 177 5.54 6.71 -20.12
N GLN A 178 6.84 6.79 -20.49
CA GLN A 178 7.39 6.15 -21.64
C GLN A 178 8.09 4.83 -21.28
N MET A 179 8.13 3.90 -22.23
CA MET A 179 8.83 2.63 -22.02
C MET A 179 10.33 2.85 -21.92
N ILE A 180 10.93 2.41 -20.82
CA ILE A 180 12.39 2.41 -20.66
C ILE A 180 12.99 1.40 -21.64
N GLY A 181 13.97 1.85 -22.44
CA GLY A 181 14.65 1.01 -23.42
C GLY A 181 15.19 -0.27 -22.80
N GLY A 182 14.93 -1.42 -23.43
CA GLY A 182 15.31 -2.76 -22.95
C GLY A 182 14.41 -3.34 -21.85
N ARG A 183 13.64 -2.52 -21.09
CA ARG A 183 12.70 -3.03 -20.10
C ARG A 183 11.31 -3.31 -20.68
N GLY A 184 10.89 -2.53 -21.68
CA GLY A 184 9.61 -2.75 -22.35
C GLY A 184 9.55 -4.10 -23.07
N SER A 185 10.67 -4.60 -23.62
CA SER A 185 10.74 -5.91 -24.25
C SER A 185 10.54 -7.07 -23.27
N THR A 186 10.86 -6.88 -21.98
CA THR A 186 10.63 -7.93 -20.96
C THR A 186 9.14 -8.24 -20.77
N LEU A 187 8.21 -7.36 -21.16
CA LEU A 187 6.77 -7.64 -21.15
C LEU A 187 6.36 -8.70 -22.18
N LEU A 188 7.20 -9.01 -23.15
CA LEU A 188 6.99 -10.11 -24.09
C LEU A 188 7.42 -11.45 -23.52
N ASP A 189 8.36 -11.43 -22.57
CA ASP A 189 8.84 -12.58 -21.81
C ASP A 189 7.94 -12.85 -20.59
N GLU A 190 8.26 -13.92 -19.85
CA GLU A 190 7.62 -14.17 -18.55
C GLU A 190 8.31 -13.33 -17.45
N VAL A 191 7.56 -12.39 -16.86
CA VAL A 191 8.01 -11.56 -15.73
C VAL A 191 7.16 -11.88 -14.51
N GLY A 192 7.81 -12.27 -13.40
CA GLY A 192 7.17 -12.43 -12.10
C GLY A 192 7.21 -11.17 -11.27
N VAL A 193 6.14 -10.89 -10.53
CA VAL A 193 6.07 -9.85 -9.50
C VAL A 193 5.70 -10.50 -8.18
N ILE A 194 6.49 -10.25 -7.14
CA ILE A 194 6.23 -10.62 -5.75
C ILE A 194 6.01 -9.33 -4.98
N SER A 195 4.76 -9.05 -4.61
CA SER A 195 4.43 -7.94 -3.73
C SER A 195 4.23 -8.44 -2.30
N VAL A 196 5.09 -8.01 -1.38
CA VAL A 196 5.01 -8.40 0.03
C VAL A 196 4.48 -7.20 0.82
N GLY A 197 3.16 -7.17 1.00
CA GLY A 197 2.45 -6.15 1.74
C GLY A 197 2.38 -6.45 3.25
N PHE A 198 1.62 -5.62 3.97
CA PHE A 198 1.35 -5.84 5.39
C PHE A 198 0.48 -7.08 5.62
N ASN A 199 -0.64 -7.18 4.93
CA ASN A 199 -1.58 -8.30 5.06
C ASN A 199 -1.31 -9.44 4.08
N THR A 200 -0.93 -9.12 2.85
CA THR A 200 -0.86 -10.09 1.75
C THR A 200 0.54 -10.22 1.15
N VAL A 201 0.80 -11.41 0.61
CA VAL A 201 1.80 -11.66 -0.42
C VAL A 201 1.04 -11.92 -1.72
N GLU A 202 1.35 -11.16 -2.75
CA GLU A 202 0.71 -11.27 -4.05
C GLU A 202 1.73 -11.64 -5.12
N LEU A 203 1.34 -12.59 -5.94
CA LEU A 203 2.14 -13.14 -7.03
C LEU A 203 1.41 -12.85 -8.35
N LEU A 204 2.09 -12.17 -9.27
CA LEU A 204 1.62 -11.94 -10.62
C LEU A 204 2.69 -12.42 -11.60
N VAL A 205 2.29 -13.14 -12.64
CA VAL A 205 3.16 -13.39 -13.80
C VAL A 205 2.51 -12.79 -15.03
N VAL A 206 3.29 -12.03 -15.77
CA VAL A 206 2.88 -11.45 -17.05
C VAL A 206 3.71 -12.08 -18.16
N LYS A 207 3.06 -12.42 -19.27
CA LYS A 207 3.68 -12.90 -20.50
C LYS A 207 2.92 -12.27 -21.68
N GLU A 208 3.65 -11.80 -22.69
CA GLU A 208 3.04 -11.20 -23.89
C GLU A 208 1.99 -10.11 -23.53
N ARG A 209 2.30 -9.30 -22.53
CA ARG A 209 1.45 -8.25 -21.94
C ARG A 209 0.16 -8.74 -21.27
N GLY A 210 -0.04 -10.04 -21.12
CA GLY A 210 -1.20 -10.65 -20.46
C GLY A 210 -0.82 -11.32 -19.13
N ALA A 211 -1.74 -11.33 -18.17
CA ALA A 211 -1.55 -12.07 -16.92
C ALA A 211 -1.65 -13.59 -17.16
N VAL A 212 -0.74 -14.33 -16.54
CA VAL A 212 -0.77 -15.79 -16.56
C VAL A 212 -1.51 -16.28 -15.32
N GLU A 213 -2.81 -16.57 -15.45
CA GLU A 213 -3.72 -16.85 -14.33
C GLU A 213 -3.23 -17.95 -13.40
N ARG A 214 -2.72 -19.09 -13.94
CA ARG A 214 -2.24 -20.21 -13.13
C ARG A 214 -1.09 -19.86 -12.19
N PHE A 215 -0.34 -18.77 -12.47
CA PHE A 215 0.80 -18.30 -11.69
C PHE A 215 0.47 -17.08 -10.86
N THR A 216 -0.77 -16.59 -10.94
CA THR A 216 -1.25 -15.42 -10.23
C THR A 216 -2.03 -15.82 -8.98
N ALA A 217 -1.70 -15.23 -7.83
CA ALA A 217 -2.33 -15.53 -6.54
C ALA A 217 -2.13 -14.41 -5.54
N GLY A 218 -3.01 -14.34 -4.53
CA GLY A 218 -2.84 -13.54 -3.32
C GLY A 218 -3.08 -14.42 -2.09
N ASN A 219 -2.22 -14.27 -1.06
CA ASN A 219 -2.32 -15.01 0.20
C ASN A 219 -2.05 -14.08 1.38
N THR A 220 -2.70 -14.34 2.53
CA THR A 220 -2.62 -13.49 3.74
C THR A 220 -1.42 -13.84 4.64
N VAL A 221 -0.23 -13.96 4.04
CA VAL A 221 1.06 -14.24 4.70
C VAL A 221 2.01 -13.04 4.67
N GLY A 222 1.46 -11.82 4.65
CA GLY A 222 2.24 -10.58 4.67
C GLY A 222 2.99 -10.34 5.99
N VAL A 223 3.48 -9.11 6.20
CA VAL A 223 4.25 -8.71 7.40
C VAL A 223 3.44 -8.93 8.69
N ARG A 224 2.11 -8.81 8.63
CA ARG A 224 1.23 -9.15 9.75
C ARG A 224 1.53 -10.55 10.31
N ARG A 225 1.74 -11.54 9.44
CA ARG A 225 2.06 -12.92 9.85
C ARG A 225 3.37 -13.00 10.64
N LEU A 226 4.39 -12.21 10.26
CA LEU A 226 5.62 -12.07 11.04
C LEU A 226 5.34 -11.48 12.42
N LEU A 227 4.50 -10.45 12.51
CA LEU A 227 4.12 -9.83 13.78
C LEU A 227 3.33 -10.79 14.67
N GLU A 228 2.46 -11.62 14.13
CA GLU A 228 1.76 -12.69 14.85
C GLU A 228 2.73 -13.74 15.43
N LEU A 229 3.77 -14.11 14.69
CA LEU A 229 4.82 -15.03 15.18
C LEU A 229 5.62 -14.44 16.33
N ILE A 230 5.77 -13.12 16.37
CA ILE A 230 6.46 -12.39 17.45
C ILE A 230 5.54 -12.24 18.67
N ASN A 231 4.26 -11.95 18.48
CA ASN A 231 3.28 -11.63 19.54
C ASN A 231 2.50 -12.87 20.04
N ARG A 232 3.19 -13.95 20.36
CA ARG A 232 2.56 -15.22 20.74
C ARG A 232 1.65 -15.10 21.97
N GLU A 233 1.97 -14.22 22.89
CA GLU A 233 1.21 -13.99 24.12
C GLU A 233 0.07 -12.97 23.94
N GLY A 234 -0.06 -12.34 22.77
CA GLY A 234 -1.12 -11.37 22.47
C GLY A 234 -1.04 -10.08 23.29
N LEU A 235 0.16 -9.70 23.77
CA LEU A 235 0.36 -8.54 24.64
C LEU A 235 0.18 -7.19 23.94
N TRP A 236 0.35 -7.18 22.62
CA TRP A 236 0.38 -5.94 21.83
C TRP A 236 -0.68 -5.96 20.73
N SER A 237 -1.30 -4.84 20.47
CA SER A 237 -2.13 -4.64 19.28
C SER A 237 -1.27 -4.65 18.00
N LEU A 238 -1.89 -4.88 16.85
CA LEU A 238 -1.18 -4.83 15.56
C LEU A 238 -0.57 -3.46 15.28
N GLY A 239 -1.27 -2.39 15.66
CA GLY A 239 -0.77 -1.02 15.50
C GLY A 239 0.50 -0.76 16.33
N GLU A 240 0.52 -1.22 17.59
CA GLU A 240 1.71 -1.12 18.45
C GLU A 240 2.89 -1.91 17.90
N LEU A 241 2.65 -3.12 17.39
CA LEU A 241 3.69 -3.96 16.80
C LEU A 241 4.25 -3.34 15.52
N ASP A 242 3.40 -2.79 14.65
CA ASP A 242 3.84 -2.13 13.42
C ASP A 242 4.67 -0.89 13.73
N SER A 243 4.25 -0.05 14.70
CA SER A 243 5.02 1.10 15.16
C SER A 243 6.39 0.69 15.73
N ARG A 244 6.44 -0.39 16.52
CA ARG A 244 7.69 -0.93 17.08
C ARG A 244 8.60 -1.49 15.99
N LEU A 245 8.04 -2.20 15.00
CA LEU A 245 8.78 -2.72 13.85
C LEU A 245 9.42 -1.58 13.06
N ARG A 246 8.64 -0.56 12.71
CA ARG A 246 9.11 0.63 11.95
C ARG A 246 10.18 1.41 12.71
N ALA A 247 10.06 1.48 14.04
CA ALA A 247 11.04 2.11 14.92
C ALA A 247 12.29 1.24 15.19
N GLY A 248 12.40 0.03 14.60
CA GLY A 248 13.53 -0.89 14.83
C GLY A 248 13.60 -1.48 16.24
N ARG A 249 12.49 -1.44 17.01
CA ARG A 249 12.45 -1.90 18.40
C ARG A 249 12.19 -3.41 18.55
N LEU A 250 12.00 -4.12 17.44
CA LEU A 250 11.73 -5.56 17.37
C LEU A 250 12.83 -6.33 16.62
N ASN A 251 14.05 -5.76 16.48
CA ASN A 251 15.09 -6.36 15.64
C ASN A 251 15.49 -7.78 16.08
N GLY A 252 15.53 -8.04 17.40
CA GLY A 252 15.83 -9.35 17.95
C GLY A 252 14.75 -10.38 17.65
N GLU A 253 13.50 -10.02 17.92
CA GLU A 253 12.32 -10.83 17.69
C GLU A 253 12.09 -11.09 16.20
N VAL A 254 12.28 -10.06 15.35
CA VAL A 254 12.24 -10.19 13.89
C VAL A 254 13.29 -11.18 13.43
N LYS A 255 14.55 -11.06 13.88
CA LYS A 255 15.62 -11.99 13.51
C LYS A 255 15.29 -13.44 13.87
N ALA A 256 14.65 -13.66 15.01
CA ALA A 256 14.23 -15.00 15.45
C ALA A 256 13.05 -15.57 14.65
N ALA A 257 12.05 -14.73 14.30
CA ALA A 257 10.84 -15.16 13.60
C ALA A 257 11.00 -15.18 12.06
N LEU A 258 11.92 -14.38 11.51
CA LEU A 258 12.12 -14.22 10.07
C LEU A 258 12.35 -15.53 9.30
N PRO A 259 13.13 -16.52 9.80
CA PRO A 259 13.29 -17.79 9.09
C PRO A 259 11.99 -18.58 8.93
N ILE A 260 11.08 -18.50 9.91
CA ILE A 260 9.78 -19.17 9.86
C ILE A 260 8.90 -18.46 8.82
N TRP A 261 8.74 -17.15 8.93
CA TRP A 261 7.94 -16.36 8.01
C TRP A 261 8.47 -16.43 6.57
N SER A 262 9.79 -16.34 6.38
CA SER A 262 10.40 -16.47 5.05
C SER A 262 10.08 -17.83 4.41
N ARG A 263 10.05 -18.92 5.21
CA ARG A 263 9.66 -20.25 4.72
C ARG A 263 8.19 -20.30 4.33
N GLU A 264 7.29 -19.67 5.10
CA GLU A 264 5.87 -19.59 4.75
C GLU A 264 5.68 -18.82 3.43
N VAL A 265 6.34 -17.67 3.25
CA VAL A 265 6.28 -16.87 2.00
C VAL A 265 6.85 -17.67 0.83
N ASN A 266 8.01 -18.30 1.00
CA ASN A 266 8.62 -19.12 -0.05
C ASN A 266 7.73 -20.34 -0.41
N GLY A 267 7.05 -20.94 0.57
CA GLY A 267 6.09 -22.02 0.33
C GLY A 267 4.95 -21.60 -0.59
N GLU A 268 4.42 -20.38 -0.43
CA GLU A 268 3.38 -19.86 -1.33
C GLU A 268 3.91 -19.57 -2.73
N ILE A 269 5.16 -19.08 -2.85
CA ILE A 269 5.82 -18.87 -4.14
C ILE A 269 6.05 -20.22 -4.84
N GLU A 270 6.60 -21.22 -4.15
CA GLU A 270 6.86 -22.55 -4.69
C GLU A 270 5.59 -23.29 -5.10
N LYS A 271 4.54 -23.22 -4.27
CA LYS A 271 3.23 -23.80 -4.57
C LYS A 271 2.65 -23.27 -5.88
N ARG A 272 2.87 -21.98 -6.17
CA ARG A 272 2.29 -21.32 -7.33
C ARG A 272 3.20 -21.36 -8.57
N TRP A 273 4.49 -21.15 -8.40
CA TRP A 273 5.45 -21.03 -9.49
C TRP A 273 6.28 -22.30 -9.71
N GLY A 274 6.58 -23.06 -8.64
CA GLY A 274 7.43 -24.26 -8.70
C GLY A 274 8.71 -23.99 -9.47
N LEU A 275 9.09 -24.90 -10.34
CA LEU A 275 10.27 -24.75 -11.21
C LEU A 275 10.05 -23.77 -12.36
N SER A 276 8.82 -23.31 -12.61
CA SER A 276 8.51 -22.41 -13.73
C SER A 276 9.22 -21.07 -13.64
N HIS A 277 9.53 -20.61 -12.42
CA HIS A 277 10.30 -19.37 -12.23
C HIS A 277 11.67 -19.37 -12.91
N ARG A 278 12.22 -20.55 -13.22
CA ARG A 278 13.53 -20.68 -13.90
C ARG A 278 13.52 -20.10 -15.31
N ARG A 279 12.37 -20.00 -15.95
CA ARG A 279 12.23 -19.41 -17.30
C ARG A 279 11.87 -17.92 -17.27
N PHE A 280 11.52 -17.36 -16.09
CA PHE A 280 11.21 -15.94 -16.01
C PHE A 280 12.44 -15.08 -16.36
N ALA A 281 12.22 -14.02 -17.13
CA ALA A 281 13.25 -13.06 -17.48
C ALA A 281 13.64 -12.19 -16.28
N LYS A 282 12.65 -11.81 -15.47
CA LYS A 282 12.82 -11.00 -14.23
C LYS A 282 11.82 -11.44 -13.17
N VAL A 283 12.18 -11.19 -11.91
CA VAL A 283 11.31 -11.32 -10.74
C VAL A 283 11.42 -10.01 -9.96
N LEU A 284 10.36 -9.23 -9.99
CA LEU A 284 10.28 -7.94 -9.27
C LEU A 284 9.82 -8.21 -7.85
N VAL A 285 10.52 -7.67 -6.85
CA VAL A 285 10.19 -7.85 -5.43
C VAL A 285 9.92 -6.48 -4.83
N VAL A 286 8.68 -6.24 -4.39
CA VAL A 286 8.20 -4.93 -3.94
C VAL A 286 7.38 -5.02 -2.65
N GLY A 287 7.01 -3.86 -2.09
CA GLY A 287 6.26 -3.73 -0.84
C GLY A 287 7.15 -3.63 0.39
N GLY A 288 6.55 -3.29 1.54
CA GLY A 288 7.29 -3.10 2.80
C GLY A 288 7.99 -4.36 3.29
N GLY A 289 7.37 -5.53 3.11
CA GLY A 289 7.97 -6.82 3.47
C GLY A 289 9.16 -7.23 2.60
N ALA A 290 9.29 -6.64 1.41
CA ALA A 290 10.45 -6.85 0.55
C ALA A 290 11.75 -6.42 1.23
N LEU A 291 11.73 -5.39 2.08
CA LEU A 291 12.89 -4.95 2.85
C LEU A 291 13.43 -6.04 3.78
N LEU A 292 12.53 -6.83 4.36
CA LEU A 292 12.87 -7.93 5.28
C LEU A 292 13.28 -9.21 4.56
N LEU A 293 12.72 -9.47 3.36
CA LEU A 293 12.95 -10.69 2.58
C LEU A 293 13.95 -10.51 1.44
N LYS A 294 14.51 -9.30 1.26
CA LYS A 294 15.41 -8.97 0.15
C LYS A 294 16.52 -9.99 -0.04
N GLU A 295 17.22 -10.33 1.01
CA GLU A 295 18.36 -11.27 0.95
C GLU A 295 17.90 -12.67 0.54
N ALA A 296 16.85 -13.19 1.18
CA ALA A 296 16.33 -14.53 0.91
C ALA A 296 15.82 -14.67 -0.55
N LEU A 297 15.03 -13.68 -1.01
CA LEU A 297 14.48 -13.70 -2.37
C LEU A 297 15.54 -13.42 -3.45
N THR A 298 16.54 -12.56 -3.14
CA THR A 298 17.67 -12.35 -4.05
C THR A 298 18.52 -13.62 -4.18
N LEU A 299 18.72 -14.35 -3.09
CA LEU A 299 19.43 -15.63 -3.13
C LEU A 299 18.66 -16.66 -3.96
N GLN A 300 17.32 -16.74 -3.79
CA GLN A 300 16.48 -17.70 -4.49
C GLN A 300 16.40 -17.47 -6.00
N PHE A 301 16.26 -16.20 -6.43
CA PHE A 301 16.08 -15.87 -7.85
C PHE A 301 17.35 -15.40 -8.55
N GLY A 302 18.44 -15.19 -7.81
CA GLY A 302 19.75 -14.79 -8.34
C GLY A 302 19.68 -13.46 -9.13
N HIS A 303 20.34 -13.43 -10.28
CA HIS A 303 20.41 -12.26 -11.17
C HIS A 303 19.05 -11.81 -11.76
N LYS A 304 18.03 -12.65 -11.64
CA LYS A 304 16.66 -12.33 -12.09
C LYS A 304 15.92 -11.47 -11.08
N ALA A 305 16.28 -11.54 -9.80
CA ALA A 305 15.67 -10.70 -8.79
C ALA A 305 15.95 -9.21 -9.05
N PHE A 306 14.93 -8.42 -8.96
CA PHE A 306 15.01 -6.97 -9.02
C PHE A 306 14.21 -6.38 -7.85
N VAL A 307 14.91 -5.73 -6.95
CA VAL A 307 14.32 -4.98 -5.84
C VAL A 307 14.58 -3.51 -6.14
N PRO A 308 13.57 -2.67 -6.34
CA PRO A 308 13.79 -1.24 -6.57
C PRO A 308 14.42 -0.57 -5.35
N ASN A 309 15.06 0.58 -5.53
CA ASN A 309 15.67 1.33 -4.42
C ASN A 309 14.66 1.66 -3.33
N ASP A 310 13.44 2.01 -3.72
CA ASP A 310 12.30 2.18 -2.82
C ASP A 310 11.19 1.18 -3.20
N PRO A 311 11.20 -0.02 -2.61
CA PRO A 311 10.19 -1.03 -2.87
C PRO A 311 8.84 -0.71 -2.21
N VAL A 312 8.82 0.18 -1.22
CA VAL A 312 7.61 0.55 -0.46
C VAL A 312 6.67 1.37 -1.31
N LEU A 313 7.18 2.38 -2.01
CA LEU A 313 6.40 3.28 -2.87
C LEU A 313 6.29 2.81 -4.32
N SER A 314 6.95 1.71 -4.68
CA SER A 314 7.00 1.20 -6.07
C SER A 314 5.62 1.00 -6.70
N ILE A 315 4.66 0.46 -5.94
CA ILE A 315 3.29 0.27 -6.45
C ILE A 315 2.64 1.61 -6.78
N ALA A 316 2.61 2.56 -5.83
CA ALA A 316 1.99 3.87 -6.03
C ALA A 316 2.66 4.65 -7.17
N ARG A 317 4.00 4.61 -7.24
CA ARG A 317 4.78 5.25 -8.32
C ARG A 317 4.44 4.66 -9.68
N GLY A 318 4.37 3.34 -9.80
CA GLY A 318 4.02 2.69 -11.05
C GLY A 318 2.56 2.89 -11.46
N LEU A 319 1.63 2.98 -10.50
CA LEU A 319 0.24 3.38 -10.77
C LEU A 319 0.17 4.79 -11.36
N TRP A 320 0.93 5.73 -10.78
CA TRP A 320 1.03 7.07 -11.34
C TRP A 320 1.64 7.07 -12.75
N LYS A 321 2.76 6.38 -12.98
CA LYS A 321 3.38 6.25 -14.31
C LYS A 321 2.39 5.67 -15.34
N LEU A 322 1.63 4.65 -14.96
CA LEU A 322 0.57 4.09 -15.79
C LEU A 322 -0.54 5.10 -16.10
N SER A 323 -0.84 6.00 -15.15
CA SER A 323 -1.88 7.01 -15.33
C SER A 323 -1.51 8.08 -16.36
N VAL A 324 -0.24 8.43 -16.45
CA VAL A 324 0.30 9.44 -17.39
C VAL A 324 0.84 8.84 -18.70
N MET A 325 0.85 7.49 -18.80
CA MET A 325 1.31 6.78 -20.00
C MET A 325 0.52 7.23 -21.23
N LYS A 326 1.20 7.73 -22.23
CA LYS A 326 0.61 8.07 -23.53
C LYS A 326 0.29 6.78 -24.30
N LYS A 327 -0.92 6.73 -24.84
CA LYS A 327 -1.38 5.62 -25.68
C LYS A 327 -0.67 5.57 -27.03
#